data_96bb9724c1f537dd6f697b016e6211bd
#
_entry.id   96bb9724c1f537dd6f697b016e6211bd
#
_cell.length_a   1.000
_cell.length_b   1.000
_cell.length_c   1.000
_cell.angle_alpha   90.00
_cell.angle_beta   90.00
_cell.angle_gamma   90.00
#
_symmetry.space_group_name_H-M   'P 1'
#
loop_
_entity.id
_entity.type
_entity.pdbx_description
1 polymer ?
#
loop_
_entity_poly.entity_id
_entity_poly.type
_entity_poly.pdbx_seq_one_letter_code
_entity_poly.pdbx_strand_id
1 'polypeptide(L)'
;MTAYIRPLQRLSRNDEPSFGGKSANLGELLAADIPVPPGFAISTDAFHAFVQDAGLQDRISSAVVNLSPGDIDAIGRASHSISEAMRFAPVPEVVRIEIEQHYAQIGHAAGEDSPPVAVRSSAVGEDSQDATFAGQQETYLWVRGVEHVCDAVRDCWVSLYSPPAISYRLRLGDPARPPAMGVTVQLMVDAEVSGVMFTCNPVSGDPSMVAINASWGLGLAVVGGEVTPDDFLVSKVTGELVREHVHSKHVQYVPDAGGSGAVRVSVAEERRDVRCLDEPAIERLVEVGRRVERYFGSRQDIEWALARGDQQELFVVQARPVTAVAKRSEKPKAQSAMSMIMSTFGAAPPHE
;
A
#
# COMPACT_ATOMS: atom_id res chain seq x y z
N MET A 1 -3.61 -30.19 9.15
CA MET A 1 -2.84 -29.02 9.62
C MET A 1 -3.29 -27.83 8.80
N THR A 2 -3.69 -26.76 9.42
CA THR A 2 -4.03 -25.51 8.72
C THR A 2 -2.72 -24.90 8.20
N ALA A 3 -2.59 -24.67 6.90
CA ALA A 3 -1.41 -24.03 6.33
C ALA A 3 -1.44 -22.54 6.71
N TYR A 4 -0.37 -22.04 7.32
CA TYR A 4 -0.22 -20.64 7.70
C TYR A 4 0.08 -19.73 6.52
N ILE A 5 0.56 -20.29 5.42
CA ILE A 5 1.04 -19.55 4.25
C ILE A 5 0.30 -19.99 3.00
N ARG A 6 0.02 -19.02 2.13
CA ARG A 6 -0.63 -19.28 0.84
C ARG A 6 0.01 -18.41 -0.26
N PRO A 7 0.33 -18.99 -1.44
CA PRO A 7 0.76 -18.20 -2.60
C PRO A 7 -0.29 -17.17 -3.01
N LEU A 8 0.13 -15.96 -3.43
CA LEU A 8 -0.78 -14.85 -3.78
C LEU A 8 -1.79 -15.26 -4.87
N GLN A 9 -1.39 -16.05 -5.85
CA GLN A 9 -2.27 -16.52 -6.93
C GLN A 9 -3.42 -17.44 -6.47
N ARG A 10 -3.41 -17.87 -5.21
CA ARG A 10 -4.46 -18.69 -4.60
C ARG A 10 -5.34 -17.91 -3.64
N LEU A 11 -5.14 -16.61 -3.54
CA LEU A 11 -5.94 -15.73 -2.71
C LEU A 11 -7.04 -15.06 -3.52
N SER A 12 -8.13 -14.77 -2.83
CA SER A 12 -9.28 -14.02 -3.32
C SER A 12 -9.74 -13.02 -2.26
N ARG A 13 -10.71 -12.19 -2.59
CA ARG A 13 -11.34 -11.27 -1.63
C ARG A 13 -11.91 -11.98 -0.40
N ASN A 14 -12.37 -13.24 -0.54
CA ASN A 14 -12.89 -14.02 0.58
C ASN A 14 -11.82 -14.38 1.62
N ASP A 15 -10.55 -14.28 1.27
CA ASP A 15 -9.42 -14.59 2.14
C ASP A 15 -8.97 -13.38 2.96
N GLU A 16 -9.52 -12.19 2.74
CA GLU A 16 -9.18 -10.97 3.49
C GLU A 16 -9.23 -11.14 5.02
N PRO A 17 -10.25 -11.80 5.62
CA PRO A 17 -10.27 -11.99 7.08
C PRO A 17 -9.09 -12.79 7.62
N SER A 18 -8.46 -13.63 6.80
CA SER A 18 -7.35 -14.51 7.20
C SER A 18 -5.97 -14.01 6.75
N PHE A 19 -5.90 -13.22 5.68
CA PHE A 19 -4.61 -12.79 5.09
C PHE A 19 -4.45 -11.26 4.97
N GLY A 20 -5.49 -10.50 5.31
CA GLY A 20 -5.53 -9.04 5.21
C GLY A 20 -5.84 -8.53 3.80
N GLY A 21 -6.20 -7.24 3.71
CA GLY A 21 -6.68 -6.60 2.48
C GLY A 21 -5.63 -6.56 1.37
N LYS A 22 -4.38 -6.16 1.67
CA LYS A 22 -3.32 -6.10 0.64
C LYS A 22 -3.09 -7.46 -0.04
N SER A 23 -2.97 -8.54 0.76
CA SER A 23 -2.74 -9.88 0.21
C SER A 23 -3.91 -10.35 -0.65
N ALA A 24 -5.15 -10.15 -0.19
CA ALA A 24 -6.35 -10.51 -0.91
C ALA A 24 -6.47 -9.73 -2.23
N ASN A 25 -6.22 -8.42 -2.22
CA ASN A 25 -6.27 -7.58 -3.43
C ASN A 25 -5.20 -7.97 -4.46
N LEU A 26 -3.98 -8.34 -4.04
CA LEU A 26 -2.96 -8.86 -4.96
C LEU A 26 -3.39 -10.18 -5.60
N GLY A 27 -4.08 -11.06 -4.86
CA GLY A 27 -4.68 -12.28 -5.42
C GLY A 27 -5.76 -11.98 -6.47
N GLU A 28 -6.62 -11.01 -6.22
CA GLU A 28 -7.63 -10.55 -7.18
C GLU A 28 -7.00 -9.96 -8.44
N LEU A 29 -5.92 -9.16 -8.31
CA LEU A 29 -5.19 -8.64 -9.46
C LEU A 29 -4.60 -9.76 -10.33
N LEU A 30 -4.01 -10.79 -9.70
CA LEU A 30 -3.50 -11.97 -10.41
C LEU A 30 -4.61 -12.74 -11.11
N ALA A 31 -5.78 -12.90 -10.48
CA ALA A 31 -6.95 -13.53 -11.09
C ALA A 31 -7.51 -12.74 -12.30
N ALA A 32 -7.24 -11.42 -12.35
CA ALA A 32 -7.58 -10.54 -13.47
C ALA A 32 -6.49 -10.47 -14.56
N ASP A 33 -5.48 -11.34 -14.52
CA ASP A 33 -4.30 -11.33 -15.40
C ASP A 33 -3.54 -9.99 -15.38
N ILE A 34 -3.60 -9.24 -14.27
CA ILE A 34 -2.78 -8.06 -14.07
C ILE A 34 -1.37 -8.50 -13.67
N PRO A 35 -0.32 -7.92 -14.27
CA PRO A 35 1.06 -8.27 -13.93
C PRO A 35 1.38 -7.82 -12.51
N VAL A 36 1.51 -8.79 -11.60
CA VAL A 36 1.87 -8.62 -10.18
C VAL A 36 3.08 -9.49 -9.91
N PRO A 37 4.13 -8.97 -9.24
CA PRO A 37 5.28 -9.79 -8.86
C PRO A 37 4.86 -11.01 -8.04
N PRO A 38 5.46 -12.18 -8.22
CA PRO A 38 5.12 -13.38 -7.46
C PRO A 38 5.37 -13.18 -5.96
N GLY A 39 4.61 -13.91 -5.14
CA GLY A 39 4.72 -13.80 -3.70
C GLY A 39 3.80 -14.77 -2.96
N PHE A 40 3.82 -14.64 -1.65
CA PHE A 40 2.93 -15.39 -0.75
C PHE A 40 2.44 -14.49 0.39
N ALA A 41 1.38 -14.93 1.04
CA ALA A 41 0.82 -14.27 2.21
C ALA A 41 0.89 -15.20 3.42
N ILE A 42 1.17 -14.61 4.57
CA ILE A 42 1.18 -15.23 5.89
C ILE A 42 -0.12 -14.85 6.58
N SER A 43 -0.83 -15.83 7.14
CA SER A 43 -2.15 -15.64 7.72
C SER A 43 -2.12 -14.97 9.10
N THR A 44 -3.26 -14.45 9.51
CA THR A 44 -3.50 -13.97 10.88
C THR A 44 -3.34 -15.09 11.93
N ASP A 45 -3.59 -16.35 11.54
CA ASP A 45 -3.40 -17.49 12.42
C ASP A 45 -1.92 -17.72 12.76
N ALA A 46 -0.98 -17.37 11.85
CA ALA A 46 0.44 -17.41 12.13
C ALA A 46 0.82 -16.39 13.22
N PHE A 47 0.24 -15.20 13.22
CA PHE A 47 0.40 -14.22 14.28
C PHE A 47 -0.13 -14.74 15.62
N HIS A 48 -1.32 -15.36 15.63
CA HIS A 48 -1.88 -15.93 16.85
C HIS A 48 -0.99 -17.07 17.38
N ALA A 49 -0.48 -17.95 16.51
CA ALA A 49 0.46 -18.99 16.91
C ALA A 49 1.74 -18.40 17.50
N PHE A 50 2.29 -17.33 16.91
CA PHE A 50 3.45 -16.63 17.43
C PHE A 50 3.21 -16.08 18.85
N VAL A 51 2.08 -15.41 19.09
CA VAL A 51 1.74 -14.87 20.41
C VAL A 51 1.57 -15.99 21.44
N GLN A 52 0.95 -17.10 21.03
CA GLN A 52 0.71 -18.26 21.91
C GLN A 52 2.01 -19.00 22.24
N ASP A 53 2.81 -19.36 21.25
CA ASP A 53 4.04 -20.14 21.44
C ASP A 53 5.09 -19.37 22.27
N ALA A 54 5.13 -18.05 22.09
CA ALA A 54 6.00 -17.16 22.88
C ALA A 54 5.45 -16.83 24.27
N GLY A 55 4.23 -17.25 24.64
CA GLY A 55 3.61 -16.97 25.94
C GLY A 55 3.33 -15.46 26.16
N LEU A 56 3.11 -14.71 25.09
CA LEU A 56 2.99 -13.24 25.16
C LEU A 56 1.59 -12.75 25.50
N GLN A 57 0.58 -13.62 25.48
CA GLN A 57 -0.83 -13.25 25.62
C GLN A 57 -1.11 -12.45 26.91
N ASP A 58 -0.65 -12.97 28.05
CA ASP A 58 -0.90 -12.34 29.37
C ASP A 58 -0.13 -11.01 29.50
N ARG A 59 1.09 -10.97 28.98
CA ARG A 59 1.91 -9.74 28.99
C ARG A 59 1.25 -8.63 28.17
N ILE A 60 0.79 -8.96 26.97
CA ILE A 60 0.08 -8.01 26.09
C ILE A 60 -1.20 -7.53 26.76
N SER A 61 -2.05 -8.45 27.23
CA SER A 61 -3.33 -8.13 27.84
C SER A 61 -3.14 -7.22 29.08
N SER A 62 -2.19 -7.56 29.96
CA SER A 62 -1.91 -6.78 31.17
C SER A 62 -1.37 -5.37 30.83
N ALA A 63 -0.59 -5.24 29.78
CA ALA A 63 -0.03 -3.95 29.38
C ALA A 63 -1.07 -2.97 28.81
N VAL A 64 -2.17 -3.48 28.17
CA VAL A 64 -3.15 -2.63 27.50
C VAL A 64 -4.45 -2.42 28.25
N VAL A 65 -4.79 -3.30 29.21
CA VAL A 65 -6.12 -3.34 29.87
C VAL A 65 -6.51 -2.05 30.61
N ASN A 66 -5.55 -1.36 31.19
CA ASN A 66 -5.78 -0.17 32.01
C ASN A 66 -5.35 1.14 31.35
N LEU A 67 -5.09 1.12 30.03
CA LEU A 67 -4.69 2.32 29.30
C LEU A 67 -5.89 3.22 29.00
N SER A 68 -5.65 4.52 29.10
CA SER A 68 -6.59 5.55 28.66
C SER A 68 -6.12 6.21 27.36
N PRO A 69 -7.01 6.57 26.42
CA PRO A 69 -6.63 7.13 25.10
C PRO A 69 -5.77 8.40 25.16
N GLY A 70 -5.80 9.13 26.27
CA GLY A 70 -5.06 10.39 26.46
C GLY A 70 -3.72 10.23 27.18
N ASP A 71 -3.40 9.06 27.74
CA ASP A 71 -2.17 8.83 28.49
C ASP A 71 -1.04 8.37 27.56
N ILE A 72 -0.41 9.37 26.91
CA ILE A 72 0.65 9.13 25.92
C ILE A 72 1.85 8.39 26.53
N ASP A 73 2.20 8.72 27.78
CA ASP A 73 3.34 8.11 28.47
C ASP A 73 3.09 6.65 28.83
N ALA A 74 1.89 6.33 29.33
CA ALA A 74 1.53 4.94 29.60
C ALA A 74 1.42 4.10 28.32
N ILE A 75 0.87 4.67 27.25
CA ILE A 75 0.82 4.03 25.93
C ILE A 75 2.25 3.78 25.42
N GLY A 76 3.15 4.75 25.54
CA GLY A 76 4.55 4.61 25.15
C GLY A 76 5.27 3.49 25.90
N ARG A 77 5.09 3.42 27.22
CA ARG A 77 5.67 2.33 28.05
C ARG A 77 5.11 0.96 27.69
N ALA A 78 3.81 0.84 27.48
CA ALA A 78 3.16 -0.40 27.08
C ALA A 78 3.66 -0.87 25.72
N SER A 79 3.70 0.04 24.74
CA SER A 79 4.26 -0.21 23.40
C SER A 79 5.70 -0.72 23.49
N HIS A 80 6.57 -0.05 24.23
CA HIS A 80 7.97 -0.46 24.38
C HIS A 80 8.09 -1.85 24.99
N SER A 81 7.37 -2.11 26.09
CA SER A 81 7.41 -3.41 26.79
C SER A 81 6.92 -4.57 25.92
N ILE A 82 5.84 -4.37 25.14
CA ILE A 82 5.31 -5.39 24.24
C ILE A 82 6.26 -5.60 23.05
N SER A 83 6.70 -4.53 22.41
CA SER A 83 7.58 -4.59 21.25
C SER A 83 8.92 -5.27 21.56
N GLU A 84 9.50 -4.97 22.72
CA GLU A 84 10.73 -5.62 23.18
C GLU A 84 10.52 -7.13 23.35
N ALA A 85 9.45 -7.54 24.05
CA ALA A 85 9.16 -8.95 24.24
C ALA A 85 8.93 -9.71 22.92
N MET A 86 8.22 -9.10 21.99
CA MET A 86 7.96 -9.69 20.67
C MET A 86 9.22 -9.81 19.82
N ARG A 87 10.13 -8.82 19.86
CA ARG A 87 11.38 -8.87 19.09
C ARG A 87 12.33 -9.97 19.55
N PHE A 88 12.33 -10.31 20.82
CA PHE A 88 13.14 -11.40 21.37
C PHE A 88 12.50 -12.80 21.16
N ALA A 89 11.21 -12.86 20.83
CA ALA A 89 10.54 -14.12 20.63
C ALA A 89 10.86 -14.69 19.23
N PRO A 90 11.16 -15.99 19.11
CA PRO A 90 11.35 -16.62 17.80
C PRO A 90 10.02 -16.77 17.08
N VAL A 91 10.06 -16.67 15.74
CA VAL A 91 8.93 -17.09 14.90
C VAL A 91 8.73 -18.60 15.09
N PRO A 92 7.47 -19.09 15.26
CA PRO A 92 7.21 -20.52 15.43
C PRO A 92 7.84 -21.35 14.32
N GLU A 93 8.48 -22.47 14.69
CA GLU A 93 9.26 -23.28 13.75
C GLU A 93 8.42 -23.76 12.56
N VAL A 94 7.15 -24.09 12.78
CA VAL A 94 6.23 -24.49 11.69
C VAL A 94 6.02 -23.36 10.69
N VAL A 95 5.89 -22.10 11.16
CA VAL A 95 5.73 -20.94 10.29
C VAL A 95 7.03 -20.63 9.56
N ARG A 96 8.18 -20.75 10.23
CA ARG A 96 9.51 -20.55 9.64
C ARG A 96 9.77 -21.52 8.50
N ILE A 97 9.44 -22.81 8.70
CA ILE A 97 9.58 -23.84 7.65
C ILE A 97 8.68 -23.52 6.44
N GLU A 98 7.43 -23.09 6.65
CA GLU A 98 6.56 -22.70 5.55
C GLU A 98 7.09 -21.46 4.82
N ILE A 99 7.63 -20.44 5.55
CA ILE A 99 8.29 -19.28 4.94
C ILE A 99 9.45 -19.73 4.04
N GLU A 100 10.34 -20.58 4.56
CA GLU A 100 11.49 -21.11 3.82
C GLU A 100 11.08 -21.79 2.52
N GLN A 101 10.04 -22.65 2.58
CA GLN A 101 9.54 -23.37 1.40
C GLN A 101 8.99 -22.43 0.34
N HIS A 102 8.19 -21.42 0.73
CA HIS A 102 7.60 -20.49 -0.23
C HIS A 102 8.61 -19.46 -0.74
N TYR A 103 9.56 -19.05 0.10
CA TYR A 103 10.66 -18.17 -0.31
C TYR A 103 11.57 -18.86 -1.34
N ALA A 104 11.88 -20.14 -1.15
CA ALA A 104 12.62 -20.94 -2.12
C ALA A 104 11.87 -21.07 -3.47
N GLN A 105 10.51 -21.15 -3.45
CA GLN A 105 9.72 -21.15 -4.69
C GLN A 105 9.83 -19.82 -5.44
N ILE A 106 9.83 -18.67 -4.73
CA ILE A 106 10.09 -17.36 -5.34
C ILE A 106 11.50 -17.33 -5.95
N GLY A 107 12.50 -17.81 -5.21
CA GLY A 107 13.88 -17.87 -5.70
C GLY A 107 14.03 -18.68 -6.97
N HIS A 108 13.40 -19.85 -7.00
CA HIS A 108 13.40 -20.70 -8.19
C HIS A 108 12.76 -20.00 -9.41
N ALA A 109 11.65 -19.30 -9.20
CA ALA A 109 10.97 -18.55 -10.26
C ALA A 109 11.79 -17.34 -10.74
N ALA A 110 12.56 -16.70 -9.84
CA ALA A 110 13.43 -15.57 -10.14
C ALA A 110 14.81 -15.95 -10.67
N GLY A 111 15.19 -17.24 -10.57
CA GLY A 111 16.54 -17.70 -10.90
C GLY A 111 17.63 -17.28 -9.91
N GLU A 112 17.26 -16.97 -8.66
CA GLU A 112 18.14 -16.55 -7.57
C GLU A 112 17.91 -17.40 -6.31
N ASP A 113 18.98 -17.81 -5.63
CA ASP A 113 18.87 -18.58 -4.37
C ASP A 113 18.33 -17.72 -3.22
N SER A 114 18.60 -16.43 -3.24
CA SER A 114 18.18 -15.48 -2.20
C SER A 114 17.61 -14.21 -2.86
N PRO A 115 16.39 -14.29 -3.46
CA PRO A 115 15.80 -13.16 -4.16
C PRO A 115 15.42 -12.04 -3.19
N PRO A 116 15.52 -10.77 -3.61
CA PRO A 116 15.04 -9.67 -2.80
C PRO A 116 13.51 -9.70 -2.74
N VAL A 117 12.94 -9.50 -1.55
CA VAL A 117 11.50 -9.43 -1.36
C VAL A 117 11.10 -8.17 -0.61
N ALA A 118 9.86 -7.72 -0.84
CA ALA A 118 9.17 -6.78 0.01
C ALA A 118 8.37 -7.57 1.06
N VAL A 119 8.48 -7.20 2.33
CA VAL A 119 7.67 -7.73 3.43
C VAL A 119 6.78 -6.61 3.93
N ARG A 120 5.47 -6.79 3.82
CA ARG A 120 4.48 -5.74 4.06
C ARG A 120 3.40 -6.20 5.03
N SER A 121 3.08 -5.39 6.01
CA SER A 121 1.89 -5.61 6.83
C SER A 121 0.62 -5.58 5.97
N SER A 122 -0.31 -6.49 6.27
CA SER A 122 -1.60 -6.63 5.58
C SER A 122 -2.70 -6.76 6.64
N ALA A 123 -3.24 -5.63 7.08
CA ALA A 123 -4.24 -5.60 8.12
C ALA A 123 -5.62 -6.03 7.58
N VAL A 124 -6.43 -6.63 8.47
CA VAL A 124 -7.83 -6.95 8.17
C VAL A 124 -8.66 -5.67 8.20
N GLY A 125 -9.41 -5.39 7.14
CA GLY A 125 -10.25 -4.19 7.03
C GLY A 125 -9.48 -2.91 6.66
N GLU A 126 -8.24 -3.01 6.25
CA GLU A 126 -7.37 -1.87 5.92
C GLU A 126 -7.91 -1.00 4.79
N ASP A 127 -8.50 -1.62 3.77
CA ASP A 127 -9.06 -0.96 2.58
C ASP A 127 -10.55 -0.59 2.74
N SER A 128 -11.13 -0.74 3.94
CA SER A 128 -12.50 -0.34 4.19
C SER A 128 -12.62 1.19 4.26
N GLN A 129 -13.73 1.74 3.75
CA GLN A 129 -13.99 3.19 3.72
C GLN A 129 -13.96 3.85 5.11
N ASP A 130 -14.11 3.07 6.17
CA ASP A 130 -14.20 3.53 7.56
C ASP A 130 -12.91 3.32 8.37
N ALA A 131 -11.92 2.61 7.84
CA ALA A 131 -10.70 2.27 8.58
C ALA A 131 -9.50 3.09 8.09
N THR A 132 -9.19 4.15 8.82
CA THR A 132 -7.98 4.95 8.57
C THR A 132 -6.79 4.32 9.32
N PHE A 133 -6.25 3.21 8.83
CA PHE A 133 -4.97 2.65 9.28
C PHE A 133 -3.76 3.42 8.70
N ALA A 134 -3.98 4.63 8.18
CA ALA A 134 -2.91 5.46 7.63
C ALA A 134 -1.80 5.70 8.67
N GLY A 135 -0.57 5.33 8.33
CA GLY A 135 0.61 5.50 9.19
C GLY A 135 0.89 4.33 10.16
N GLN A 136 0.18 3.20 10.06
CA GLN A 136 0.43 2.00 10.88
C GLN A 136 0.96 0.81 10.05
N GLN A 137 1.36 1.08 8.81
CA GLN A 137 1.77 0.06 7.87
C GLN A 137 3.29 0.04 7.75
N GLU A 138 3.87 -1.11 8.10
CA GLU A 138 5.29 -1.34 7.95
C GLU A 138 5.55 -2.02 6.61
N THR A 139 6.61 -1.55 5.94
CA THR A 139 7.08 -2.11 4.68
C THR A 139 8.60 -2.19 4.72
N TYR A 140 9.11 -3.40 4.61
CA TYR A 140 10.53 -3.69 4.53
C TYR A 140 10.84 -4.07 3.09
N LEU A 141 11.65 -3.29 2.42
CA LEU A 141 12.02 -3.50 1.03
C LEU A 141 13.42 -4.10 0.91
N TRP A 142 13.64 -4.86 -0.16
CA TRP A 142 14.92 -5.48 -0.49
C TRP A 142 15.44 -6.40 0.59
N VAL A 143 14.55 -7.14 1.24
CA VAL A 143 14.89 -8.14 2.26
C VAL A 143 15.42 -9.40 1.56
N ARG A 144 16.57 -9.92 1.98
CA ARG A 144 17.18 -11.13 1.41
C ARG A 144 17.47 -12.17 2.50
N GLY A 145 17.17 -13.42 2.20
CA GLY A 145 17.41 -14.56 3.09
C GLY A 145 16.26 -14.82 4.07
N VAL A 146 16.04 -16.10 4.36
CA VAL A 146 14.90 -16.59 5.16
C VAL A 146 14.86 -15.96 6.56
N GLU A 147 16.01 -15.86 7.22
CA GLU A 147 16.10 -15.31 8.58
C GLU A 147 15.69 -13.84 8.60
N HIS A 148 16.15 -13.03 7.65
CA HIS A 148 15.73 -11.62 7.55
C HIS A 148 14.27 -11.48 7.15
N VAL A 149 13.73 -12.39 6.33
CA VAL A 149 12.27 -12.41 6.04
C VAL A 149 11.49 -12.71 7.31
N CYS A 150 11.92 -13.68 8.13
CA CYS A 150 11.29 -13.97 9.43
C CYS A 150 11.37 -12.78 10.38
N ASP A 151 12.51 -12.07 10.42
CA ASP A 151 12.68 -10.86 11.22
C ASP A 151 11.73 -9.75 10.77
N ALA A 152 11.64 -9.50 9.47
CA ALA A 152 10.72 -8.50 8.91
C ALA A 152 9.25 -8.87 9.14
N VAL A 153 8.88 -10.14 9.06
CA VAL A 153 7.54 -10.64 9.41
C VAL A 153 7.22 -10.35 10.88
N ARG A 154 8.15 -10.67 11.78
CA ARG A 154 8.01 -10.36 13.21
C ARG A 154 7.87 -8.86 13.45
N ASP A 155 8.66 -8.03 12.77
CA ASP A 155 8.58 -6.58 12.89
C ASP A 155 7.25 -6.01 12.35
N CYS A 156 6.66 -6.59 11.29
CA CYS A 156 5.29 -6.31 10.88
C CYS A 156 4.30 -6.58 12.04
N TRP A 157 4.43 -7.71 12.73
CA TRP A 157 3.57 -8.03 13.87
C TRP A 157 3.80 -7.09 15.07
N VAL A 158 5.04 -6.68 15.32
CA VAL A 158 5.39 -5.68 16.35
C VAL A 158 4.71 -4.35 16.11
N SER A 159 4.56 -3.93 14.85
CA SER A 159 3.92 -2.65 14.51
C SER A 159 2.47 -2.53 14.97
N LEU A 160 1.78 -3.66 15.18
CA LEU A 160 0.44 -3.69 15.80
C LEU A 160 0.39 -3.08 17.19
N TYR A 161 1.52 -3.00 17.85
CA TYR A 161 1.65 -2.44 19.20
C TYR A 161 2.44 -1.13 19.23
N SER A 162 2.59 -0.46 18.10
CA SER A 162 3.10 0.92 18.05
C SER A 162 2.19 1.87 18.82
N PRO A 163 2.70 2.99 19.37
CA PRO A 163 1.87 3.93 20.13
C PRO A 163 0.64 4.44 19.35
N PRO A 164 0.74 4.76 18.04
CA PRO A 164 -0.43 5.12 17.23
C PRO A 164 -1.45 3.97 17.13
N ALA A 165 -0.98 2.72 16.94
CA ALA A 165 -1.85 1.55 16.82
C ALA A 165 -2.60 1.24 18.12
N ILE A 166 -1.93 1.34 19.27
CA ILE A 166 -2.57 1.20 20.58
C ILE A 166 -3.59 2.34 20.79
N SER A 167 -3.20 3.60 20.57
CA SER A 167 -4.08 4.76 20.71
C SER A 167 -5.34 4.65 19.87
N TYR A 168 -5.22 4.16 18.64
CA TYR A 168 -6.35 3.96 17.73
C TYR A 168 -7.33 2.93 18.30
N ARG A 169 -6.86 1.75 18.74
CA ARG A 169 -7.73 0.72 19.34
C ARG A 169 -8.41 1.17 20.62
N LEU A 170 -7.70 1.93 21.45
CA LEU A 170 -8.30 2.53 22.66
C LEU A 170 -9.48 3.45 22.32
N ARG A 171 -9.39 4.23 21.23
CA ARG A 171 -10.49 5.11 20.77
C ARG A 171 -11.69 4.33 20.24
N LEU A 172 -11.46 3.14 19.67
CA LEU A 172 -12.54 2.25 19.21
C LEU A 172 -13.25 1.54 20.36
N GLY A 173 -12.76 1.66 21.61
CA GLY A 173 -13.40 1.10 22.79
C GLY A 173 -13.19 -0.39 23.01
N ASP A 174 -12.32 -1.04 22.24
CA ASP A 174 -12.03 -2.48 22.40
C ASP A 174 -10.50 -2.75 22.39
N PRO A 175 -9.76 -2.28 23.40
CA PRO A 175 -8.33 -2.50 23.48
C PRO A 175 -7.95 -3.97 23.74
N ALA A 176 -8.89 -4.76 24.25
CA ALA A 176 -8.66 -6.18 24.58
C ALA A 176 -8.84 -7.10 23.37
N ARG A 177 -9.48 -6.64 22.29
CA ARG A 177 -9.62 -7.43 21.06
C ARG A 177 -8.23 -7.66 20.46
N PRO A 178 -7.81 -8.93 20.30
CA PRO A 178 -6.54 -9.22 19.65
C PRO A 178 -6.52 -8.61 18.26
N PRO A 179 -5.50 -7.83 17.91
CA PRO A 179 -5.36 -7.37 16.53
C PRO A 179 -5.09 -8.56 15.62
N ALA A 180 -5.58 -8.51 14.41
CA ALA A 180 -5.32 -9.51 13.39
C ALA A 180 -4.53 -8.85 12.24
N MET A 181 -3.39 -9.45 11.87
CA MET A 181 -2.55 -8.97 10.79
C MET A 181 -1.96 -10.15 10.03
N GLY A 182 -2.24 -10.19 8.73
CA GLY A 182 -1.49 -10.97 7.78
C GLY A 182 -0.22 -10.22 7.35
N VAL A 183 0.68 -10.92 6.68
CA VAL A 183 1.89 -10.32 6.11
C VAL A 183 2.02 -10.77 4.66
N THR A 184 2.27 -9.83 3.76
CA THR A 184 2.57 -10.10 2.35
C THR A 184 4.07 -10.16 2.14
N VAL A 185 4.56 -11.21 1.52
CA VAL A 185 5.95 -11.35 1.05
C VAL A 185 5.92 -11.42 -0.47
N GLN A 186 6.55 -10.47 -1.15
CA GLN A 186 6.45 -10.30 -2.59
C GLN A 186 7.83 -10.06 -3.20
N LEU A 187 8.14 -10.68 -4.34
CA LEU A 187 9.38 -10.44 -5.08
C LEU A 187 9.53 -8.95 -5.38
N MET A 188 10.72 -8.41 -5.11
CA MET A 188 11.03 -7.03 -5.46
C MET A 188 11.20 -6.86 -6.97
N VAL A 189 10.74 -5.73 -7.46
CA VAL A 189 11.04 -5.25 -8.81
C VAL A 189 12.24 -4.31 -8.71
N ASP A 190 13.32 -4.59 -9.45
CA ASP A 190 14.39 -3.60 -9.64
C ASP A 190 13.87 -2.50 -10.54
N ALA A 191 13.18 -1.54 -9.93
CA ALA A 191 12.49 -0.49 -10.65
C ALA A 191 13.47 0.56 -11.18
N GLU A 192 13.42 0.84 -12.47
CA GLU A 192 14.02 2.04 -13.04
C GLU A 192 13.14 3.26 -12.81
N VAL A 193 11.82 3.08 -12.95
CA VAL A 193 10.79 4.08 -12.71
C VAL A 193 9.67 3.45 -11.91
N SER A 194 9.12 4.19 -10.97
CA SER A 194 7.95 3.75 -10.21
C SER A 194 7.06 4.93 -9.86
N GLY A 195 5.86 4.64 -9.41
CA GLY A 195 4.95 5.72 -9.07
C GLY A 195 3.58 5.26 -8.61
N VAL A 196 2.67 6.21 -8.61
CA VAL A 196 1.27 6.03 -8.26
C VAL A 196 0.39 6.46 -9.42
N MET A 197 -0.69 5.76 -9.64
CA MET A 197 -1.67 6.06 -10.67
C MET A 197 -3.08 6.02 -10.08
N PHE A 198 -3.87 7.07 -10.37
CA PHE A 198 -5.29 7.12 -10.03
C PHE A 198 -6.12 6.91 -11.28
N THR A 199 -7.09 6.02 -11.22
CA THR A 199 -8.04 5.82 -12.33
C THR A 199 -9.16 6.86 -12.35
N CYS A 200 -8.90 8.05 -11.85
CA CYS A 200 -9.68 9.28 -11.99
C CYS A 200 -8.73 10.46 -11.75
N ASN A 201 -9.17 11.67 -12.05
CA ASN A 201 -8.45 12.86 -11.58
C ASN A 201 -8.70 13.03 -10.07
N PRO A 202 -7.68 12.87 -9.19
CA PRO A 202 -7.89 12.92 -7.74
C PRO A 202 -8.29 14.32 -7.23
N VAL A 203 -8.00 15.39 -7.99
CA VAL A 203 -8.32 16.77 -7.63
C VAL A 203 -9.75 17.14 -8.03
N SER A 204 -10.15 16.83 -9.27
CA SER A 204 -11.49 17.19 -9.77
C SER A 204 -12.55 16.10 -9.59
N GLY A 205 -12.10 14.86 -9.33
CA GLY A 205 -12.96 13.68 -9.29
C GLY A 205 -13.41 13.21 -10.67
N ASP A 206 -12.84 13.74 -11.77
CA ASP A 206 -13.25 13.39 -13.12
C ASP A 206 -12.90 11.91 -13.42
N PRO A 207 -13.91 11.03 -13.63
CA PRO A 207 -13.71 9.62 -13.89
C PRO A 207 -13.20 9.32 -15.31
N SER A 208 -13.23 10.29 -16.21
CA SER A 208 -12.77 10.11 -17.59
C SER A 208 -11.26 10.23 -17.77
N MET A 209 -10.55 10.50 -16.68
CA MET A 209 -9.10 10.72 -16.66
C MET A 209 -8.37 9.60 -15.93
N VAL A 210 -7.10 9.42 -16.28
CA VAL A 210 -6.07 8.72 -15.48
C VAL A 210 -5.02 9.76 -15.11
N ALA A 211 -4.70 9.85 -13.81
CA ALA A 211 -3.60 10.67 -13.33
C ALA A 211 -2.43 9.77 -12.93
N ILE A 212 -1.23 10.00 -13.48
CA ILE A 212 -0.04 9.20 -13.24
C ILE A 212 1.02 10.11 -12.64
N ASN A 213 1.59 9.70 -11.51
CA ASN A 213 2.77 10.31 -10.91
C ASN A 213 3.94 9.33 -10.99
N ALA A 214 5.10 9.80 -11.44
CA ALA A 214 6.25 8.94 -11.73
C ALA A 214 7.57 9.58 -11.28
N SER A 215 8.49 8.76 -10.76
CA SER A 215 9.85 9.17 -10.42
C SER A 215 10.84 8.02 -10.62
N TRP A 216 12.13 8.36 -10.60
CA TRP A 216 13.22 7.39 -10.73
C TRP A 216 13.32 6.47 -9.52
N GLY A 217 13.67 5.21 -9.76
CA GLY A 217 13.96 4.20 -8.75
C GLY A 217 12.72 3.62 -8.07
N LEU A 218 12.88 3.15 -6.84
CA LEU A 218 11.83 2.54 -6.03
C LEU A 218 10.80 3.57 -5.56
N GLY A 219 9.54 3.18 -5.41
CA GLY A 219 8.39 4.03 -5.10
C GLY A 219 8.43 4.79 -3.77
N LEU A 220 9.42 4.50 -2.90
CA LEU A 220 9.55 5.13 -1.58
C LEU A 220 9.56 6.65 -1.64
N ALA A 221 10.29 7.25 -2.60
CA ALA A 221 10.41 8.70 -2.72
C ALA A 221 9.07 9.37 -3.07
N VAL A 222 8.24 8.72 -3.89
CA VAL A 222 6.92 9.21 -4.31
C VAL A 222 5.92 9.05 -3.18
N VAL A 223 5.82 7.86 -2.60
CA VAL A 223 4.88 7.54 -1.51
C VAL A 223 5.21 8.33 -0.24
N GLY A 224 6.50 8.51 0.07
CA GLY A 224 6.98 9.30 1.20
C GLY A 224 6.92 10.82 1.01
N GLY A 225 6.59 11.30 -0.21
CA GLY A 225 6.54 12.74 -0.51
C GLY A 225 7.91 13.44 -0.49
N GLU A 226 9.00 12.70 -0.67
CA GLU A 226 10.37 13.23 -0.67
C GLU A 226 10.80 13.82 -2.02
N VAL A 227 10.03 13.54 -3.06
CA VAL A 227 10.26 14.04 -4.41
C VAL A 227 8.96 14.59 -4.99
N THR A 228 9.06 15.64 -5.80
CA THR A 228 7.96 16.06 -6.67
C THR A 228 8.04 15.23 -7.94
N PRO A 229 7.12 14.25 -8.14
CA PRO A 229 7.17 13.36 -9.30
C PRO A 229 6.74 14.09 -10.58
N ASP A 230 7.08 13.53 -11.74
CA ASP A 230 6.44 13.93 -12.99
C ASP A 230 4.94 13.62 -12.91
N ASP A 231 4.12 14.52 -13.45
CA ASP A 231 2.65 14.43 -13.44
C ASP A 231 2.10 14.33 -14.86
N PHE A 232 1.34 13.29 -15.12
CA PHE A 232 0.70 13.06 -16.42
C PHE A 232 -0.80 12.88 -16.22
N LEU A 233 -1.62 13.60 -16.99
CA LEU A 233 -3.06 13.45 -17.03
C LEU A 233 -3.49 12.98 -18.41
N VAL A 234 -4.08 11.80 -18.48
CA VAL A 234 -4.44 11.13 -19.74
C VAL A 234 -5.94 10.93 -19.81
N SER A 235 -6.54 11.20 -20.95
CA SER A 235 -7.96 10.91 -21.23
C SER A 235 -8.17 9.40 -21.39
N LYS A 236 -9.06 8.81 -20.59
CA LYS A 236 -9.46 7.41 -20.78
C LYS A 236 -10.22 7.18 -22.09
N VAL A 237 -10.88 8.22 -22.62
CA VAL A 237 -11.74 8.10 -23.78
C VAL A 237 -10.90 8.10 -25.07
N THR A 238 -10.02 9.11 -25.21
CA THR A 238 -9.22 9.30 -26.43
C THR A 238 -7.84 8.67 -26.36
N GLY A 239 -7.31 8.41 -25.13
CA GLY A 239 -5.93 7.98 -24.91
C GLY A 239 -4.92 9.15 -24.98
N GLU A 240 -5.39 10.38 -25.21
CA GLU A 240 -4.52 11.55 -25.36
C GLU A 240 -3.95 12.03 -24.04
N LEU A 241 -2.69 12.43 -24.05
CA LEU A 241 -2.03 13.12 -22.95
C LEU A 241 -2.56 14.57 -22.89
N VAL A 242 -3.44 14.85 -21.90
CA VAL A 242 -4.11 16.15 -21.73
C VAL A 242 -3.21 17.16 -21.04
N ARG A 243 -2.37 16.68 -20.12
CA ARG A 243 -1.44 17.53 -19.35
C ARG A 243 -0.20 16.73 -18.96
N GLU A 244 0.93 17.41 -19.02
CA GLU A 244 2.21 16.90 -18.58
C GLU A 244 2.97 17.99 -17.82
N HIS A 245 3.54 17.63 -16.68
CA HIS A 245 4.52 18.45 -15.96
C HIS A 245 5.71 17.58 -15.59
N VAL A 246 6.89 17.95 -16.11
CA VAL A 246 8.15 17.33 -15.73
C VAL A 246 8.75 18.18 -14.60
N HIS A 247 9.04 17.53 -13.47
CA HIS A 247 9.59 18.17 -12.28
C HIS A 247 11.05 17.78 -12.07
N SER A 248 11.76 18.57 -11.27
CA SER A 248 13.14 18.27 -10.90
C SER A 248 13.19 17.19 -9.80
N LYS A 249 13.63 15.98 -10.16
CA LYS A 249 13.71 14.81 -9.29
C LYS A 249 15.11 14.67 -8.72
N HIS A 250 15.36 15.16 -7.50
CA HIS A 250 16.69 15.20 -6.90
C HIS A 250 17.10 13.92 -6.17
N VAL A 251 16.13 13.09 -5.75
CA VAL A 251 16.38 11.89 -4.97
C VAL A 251 15.65 10.69 -5.56
N GLN A 252 16.24 9.53 -5.39
CA GLN A 252 15.66 8.23 -5.69
C GLN A 252 16.08 7.21 -4.63
N TYR A 253 15.34 6.13 -4.52
CA TYR A 253 15.74 4.96 -3.74
C TYR A 253 16.16 3.84 -4.69
N VAL A 254 17.26 3.21 -4.35
CA VAL A 254 17.82 2.08 -5.10
C VAL A 254 18.15 0.94 -4.14
N PRO A 255 18.32 -0.29 -4.62
CA PRO A 255 18.83 -1.39 -3.80
C PRO A 255 20.15 -1.00 -3.13
N ASP A 256 20.34 -1.38 -1.86
CA ASP A 256 21.64 -1.22 -1.21
C ASP A 256 22.66 -2.19 -1.83
N ALA A 257 23.81 -1.67 -2.24
CA ALA A 257 24.93 -2.48 -2.74
C ALA A 257 25.47 -3.48 -1.70
N GLY A 258 25.24 -3.22 -0.40
CA GLY A 258 25.54 -4.14 0.70
C GLY A 258 24.65 -5.36 0.78
N GLY A 259 23.60 -5.45 -0.04
CA GLY A 259 22.79 -6.65 -0.27
C GLY A 259 21.44 -6.70 0.46
N SER A 260 21.13 -5.82 1.39
CA SER A 260 19.82 -5.78 2.07
C SER A 260 19.37 -4.36 2.30
N GLY A 261 18.09 -4.10 1.99
CA GLY A 261 17.48 -2.78 2.14
C GLY A 261 17.53 -1.91 0.89
N ALA A 262 16.93 -0.73 1.00
CA ALA A 262 16.96 0.31 -0.03
C ALA A 262 17.63 1.56 0.53
N VAL A 263 18.48 2.19 -0.27
CA VAL A 263 19.22 3.38 0.11
C VAL A 263 18.78 4.58 -0.71
N ARG A 264 18.72 5.72 -0.04
CA ARG A 264 18.43 7.02 -0.64
C ARG A 264 19.69 7.57 -1.31
N VAL A 265 19.62 7.83 -2.61
CA VAL A 265 20.73 8.39 -3.40
C VAL A 265 20.26 9.62 -4.18
N SER A 266 21.23 10.48 -4.54
CA SER A 266 20.96 11.59 -5.45
C SER A 266 20.76 11.09 -6.87
N VAL A 267 19.78 11.65 -7.57
CA VAL A 267 19.62 11.45 -9.02
C VAL A 267 20.75 12.19 -9.74
N ALA A 268 21.36 11.56 -10.74
CA ALA A 268 22.36 12.14 -11.59
C ALA A 268 21.84 13.46 -12.21
N GLU A 269 22.67 14.48 -12.29
CA GLU A 269 22.26 15.85 -12.60
C GLU A 269 21.55 15.93 -13.97
N GLU A 270 22.05 15.19 -14.93
CA GLU A 270 21.51 15.10 -16.30
C GLU A 270 20.13 14.41 -16.37
N ARG A 271 19.71 13.67 -15.33
CA ARG A 271 18.40 12.98 -15.26
C ARG A 271 17.35 13.71 -14.43
N ARG A 272 17.73 14.74 -13.67
CA ARG A 272 16.82 15.40 -12.72
C ARG A 272 15.59 16.01 -13.38
N ASP A 273 15.81 16.70 -14.50
CA ASP A 273 14.79 17.45 -15.23
C ASP A 273 14.32 16.72 -16.50
N VAL A 274 14.68 15.43 -16.61
CA VAL A 274 14.27 14.59 -17.74
C VAL A 274 12.98 13.84 -17.39
N ARG A 275 12.08 13.80 -18.34
CA ARG A 275 10.86 12.98 -18.30
C ARG A 275 11.20 11.51 -18.01
N CYS A 276 10.59 10.92 -17.01
CA CYS A 276 10.89 9.54 -16.62
C CYS A 276 10.04 8.47 -17.32
N LEU A 277 8.96 8.85 -18.03
CA LEU A 277 8.10 7.94 -18.81
C LEU A 277 8.07 8.36 -20.28
N ASP A 278 8.21 7.40 -21.18
CA ASP A 278 7.92 7.57 -22.60
C ASP A 278 6.42 7.36 -22.91
N GLU A 279 5.97 7.66 -24.14
CA GLU A 279 4.60 7.44 -24.58
C GLU A 279 4.16 5.97 -24.43
N PRO A 280 4.93 4.98 -24.91
CA PRO A 280 4.54 3.58 -24.77
C PRO A 280 4.35 3.12 -23.31
N ALA A 281 5.14 3.63 -22.36
CA ALA A 281 4.98 3.34 -20.94
C ALA A 281 3.68 3.94 -20.38
N ILE A 282 3.36 5.18 -20.77
CA ILE A 282 2.10 5.84 -20.37
C ILE A 282 0.89 5.06 -20.92
N GLU A 283 0.93 4.64 -22.18
CA GLU A 283 -0.15 3.85 -22.80
C GLU A 283 -0.36 2.53 -22.05
N ARG A 284 0.72 1.80 -21.71
CA ARG A 284 0.65 0.55 -20.94
C ARG A 284 0.05 0.79 -19.54
N LEU A 285 0.46 1.86 -18.86
CA LEU A 285 -0.09 2.23 -17.55
C LEU A 285 -1.59 2.52 -17.63
N VAL A 286 -2.03 3.32 -18.60
CA VAL A 286 -3.45 3.63 -18.80
C VAL A 286 -4.27 2.36 -19.08
N GLU A 287 -3.76 1.44 -19.91
CA GLU A 287 -4.46 0.19 -20.20
C GLU A 287 -4.56 -0.71 -18.96
N VAL A 288 -3.48 -0.86 -18.20
CA VAL A 288 -3.50 -1.59 -16.92
C VAL A 288 -4.48 -0.93 -15.95
N GLY A 289 -4.46 0.40 -15.81
CA GLY A 289 -5.39 1.13 -14.95
C GLY A 289 -6.85 0.91 -15.32
N ARG A 290 -7.19 0.91 -16.62
CA ARG A 290 -8.54 0.58 -17.12
C ARG A 290 -8.94 -0.86 -16.79
N ARG A 291 -8.03 -1.82 -16.91
CA ARG A 291 -8.29 -3.23 -16.58
C ARG A 291 -8.57 -3.41 -15.09
N VAL A 292 -7.74 -2.80 -14.24
CA VAL A 292 -7.90 -2.83 -12.79
C VAL A 292 -9.24 -2.19 -12.37
N GLU A 293 -9.55 -0.98 -12.86
CA GLU A 293 -10.82 -0.31 -12.56
C GLU A 293 -12.03 -1.12 -13.01
N ARG A 294 -11.98 -1.73 -14.21
CA ARG A 294 -13.07 -2.59 -14.72
C ARG A 294 -13.28 -3.81 -13.85
N TYR A 295 -12.20 -4.44 -13.40
CA TYR A 295 -12.26 -5.62 -12.55
C TYR A 295 -12.87 -5.33 -11.19
N PHE A 296 -12.41 -4.27 -10.51
CA PHE A 296 -12.92 -3.90 -9.19
C PHE A 296 -14.25 -3.13 -9.24
N GLY A 297 -14.66 -2.63 -10.39
CA GLY A 297 -15.89 -1.85 -10.56
C GLY A 297 -15.88 -0.49 -9.88
N SER A 298 -14.73 -0.01 -9.44
CA SER A 298 -14.56 1.28 -8.73
C SER A 298 -13.22 1.93 -9.10
N ARG A 299 -13.13 3.25 -8.87
CA ARG A 299 -11.89 4.00 -9.09
C ARG A 299 -10.79 3.50 -8.16
N GLN A 300 -9.58 3.37 -8.70
CA GLN A 300 -8.45 2.77 -8.01
C GLN A 300 -7.28 3.74 -7.87
N ASP A 301 -6.60 3.61 -6.74
CA ASP A 301 -5.27 4.11 -6.42
C ASP A 301 -4.32 2.93 -6.57
N ILE A 302 -3.36 3.03 -7.50
CA ILE A 302 -2.52 1.92 -7.97
C ILE A 302 -1.05 2.30 -7.81
N GLU A 303 -0.30 1.52 -7.05
CA GLU A 303 1.15 1.58 -7.02
C GLU A 303 1.72 0.67 -8.11
N TRP A 304 2.69 1.16 -8.86
CA TRP A 304 3.27 0.45 -9.99
C TRP A 304 4.78 0.64 -10.08
N ALA A 305 5.44 -0.27 -10.81
CA ALA A 305 6.86 -0.22 -11.08
C ALA A 305 7.15 -0.68 -12.52
N LEU A 306 8.06 0.02 -13.20
CA LEU A 306 8.69 -0.42 -14.45
C LEU A 306 10.06 -1.00 -14.12
N ALA A 307 10.26 -2.26 -14.43
CA ALA A 307 11.51 -2.94 -14.20
C ALA A 307 12.64 -2.35 -15.07
N ARG A 308 13.85 -2.35 -14.54
CA ARG A 308 15.07 -2.01 -15.29
C ARG A 308 15.30 -3.02 -16.41
N GLY A 309 15.74 -2.58 -17.56
CA GLY A 309 16.06 -3.40 -18.72
C GLY A 309 15.34 -2.98 -19.99
N ASP A 310 15.67 -3.61 -21.11
CA ASP A 310 15.23 -3.19 -22.44
C ASP A 310 13.71 -3.31 -22.65
N GLN A 311 13.05 -4.23 -21.95
CA GLN A 311 11.60 -4.44 -22.09
C GLN A 311 10.77 -3.59 -21.13
N GLN A 312 11.38 -2.98 -20.11
CA GLN A 312 10.69 -2.18 -19.08
C GLN A 312 9.35 -2.81 -18.64
N GLU A 313 9.43 -4.04 -18.14
CA GLU A 313 8.23 -4.79 -17.76
C GLU A 313 7.46 -4.04 -16.67
N LEU A 314 6.14 -3.89 -16.85
CA LEU A 314 5.27 -3.17 -15.95
C LEU A 314 4.68 -4.14 -14.92
N PHE A 315 4.77 -3.76 -13.64
CA PHE A 315 4.13 -4.47 -12.53
C PHE A 315 3.22 -3.54 -11.73
N VAL A 316 2.08 -4.08 -11.31
CA VAL A 316 1.24 -3.49 -10.25
C VAL A 316 1.67 -4.10 -8.92
N VAL A 317 2.07 -3.26 -7.98
CA VAL A 317 2.55 -3.70 -6.66
C VAL A 317 1.53 -3.53 -5.54
N GLN A 318 0.51 -2.69 -5.77
CA GLN A 318 -0.65 -2.52 -4.90
C GLN A 318 -1.79 -1.86 -5.68
N ALA A 319 -3.05 -2.19 -5.34
CA ALA A 319 -4.23 -1.45 -5.78
C ALA A 319 -5.24 -1.36 -4.63
N ARG A 320 -5.88 -0.20 -4.49
CA ARG A 320 -6.95 0.03 -3.50
C ARG A 320 -8.01 1.00 -4.04
N PRO A 321 -9.26 0.93 -3.55
CA PRO A 321 -10.27 1.90 -3.91
C PRO A 321 -9.87 3.33 -3.53
N VAL A 322 -10.18 4.30 -4.40
CA VAL A 322 -9.98 5.72 -4.08
C VAL A 322 -11.03 6.15 -3.06
N THR A 323 -10.59 6.46 -1.83
CA THR A 323 -11.48 6.86 -0.72
C THR A 323 -11.69 8.37 -0.61
N ALA A 324 -10.74 9.19 -1.07
CA ALA A 324 -10.79 10.64 -1.00
C ALA A 324 -10.76 11.26 -2.41
N VAL A 325 -11.94 11.54 -2.94
CA VAL A 325 -12.07 12.50 -4.05
C VAL A 325 -12.48 13.83 -3.44
N ALA A 326 -11.75 14.92 -3.74
CA ALA A 326 -12.18 16.26 -3.34
C ALA A 326 -13.66 16.42 -3.73
N LYS A 327 -14.54 16.62 -2.73
CA LYS A 327 -15.94 16.90 -3.01
C LYS A 327 -15.98 18.10 -3.93
N ARG A 328 -16.50 17.91 -5.14
CA ARG A 328 -16.76 19.00 -6.06
C ARG A 328 -17.55 20.03 -5.25
N SER A 329 -16.98 21.21 -4.97
CA SER A 329 -17.75 22.31 -4.43
C SER A 329 -18.89 22.51 -5.42
N GLU A 330 -20.13 22.25 -5.00
CA GLU A 330 -21.28 22.60 -5.81
C GLU A 330 -21.08 24.06 -6.17
N LYS A 331 -20.85 24.34 -7.45
CA LYS A 331 -20.90 25.70 -7.95
C LYS A 331 -22.23 26.21 -7.43
N PRO A 332 -22.31 27.38 -6.75
CA PRO A 332 -23.58 27.94 -6.33
C PRO A 332 -24.48 27.89 -7.56
N LYS A 333 -25.66 27.25 -7.42
CA LYS A 333 -26.64 27.15 -8.52
C LYS A 333 -26.74 28.55 -9.09
N ALA A 334 -26.34 28.70 -10.36
CA ALA A 334 -26.41 29.95 -11.03
C ALA A 334 -27.90 30.41 -10.88
N GLN A 335 -28.11 31.47 -10.12
CA GLN A 335 -29.45 32.07 -10.03
C GLN A 335 -29.89 32.32 -11.45
N SER A 336 -31.02 31.78 -11.83
CA SER A 336 -31.53 32.00 -13.19
C SER A 336 -31.58 33.49 -13.44
N ALA A 337 -31.28 33.92 -14.67
CA ALA A 337 -31.35 35.33 -15.04
C ALA A 337 -32.71 35.95 -14.62
N MET A 338 -33.78 35.14 -14.61
CA MET A 338 -35.10 35.50 -14.15
C MET A 338 -35.17 35.77 -12.62
N SER A 339 -34.46 34.95 -11.81
CA SER A 339 -34.34 35.16 -10.35
C SER A 339 -33.56 36.44 -10.01
N MET A 340 -32.52 36.76 -10.78
CA MET A 340 -31.79 38.03 -10.63
C MET A 340 -32.64 39.24 -10.99
N ILE A 341 -33.41 39.18 -12.09
CA ILE A 341 -34.32 40.25 -12.52
C ILE A 341 -35.41 40.47 -11.46
N MET A 342 -36.01 39.39 -10.93
CA MET A 342 -37.07 39.49 -9.91
C MET A 342 -36.56 40.07 -8.58
N SER A 343 -35.35 39.76 -8.14
CA SER A 343 -34.75 40.33 -6.93
C SER A 343 -34.45 41.84 -7.07
N THR A 344 -34.20 42.31 -8.28
CA THR A 344 -33.89 43.71 -8.56
C THR A 344 -35.18 44.60 -8.61
N PHE A 345 -36.34 44.00 -8.90
CA PHE A 345 -37.63 44.71 -9.00
C PHE A 345 -38.57 44.48 -7.83
N GLY A 346 -38.13 43.88 -6.73
CA GLY A 346 -38.88 43.81 -5.46
C GLY A 346 -40.17 42.97 -5.48
N ALA A 347 -40.36 42.08 -6.44
CA ALA A 347 -41.48 41.15 -6.49
C ALA A 347 -41.19 39.87 -5.69
N ALA A 348 -42.02 39.58 -4.67
CA ALA A 348 -41.93 38.33 -3.92
C ALA A 348 -42.31 37.13 -4.81
N PRO A 349 -41.60 35.97 -4.68
CA PRO A 349 -41.96 34.78 -5.45
C PRO A 349 -43.32 34.20 -5.00
N PRO A 350 -44.12 33.60 -5.90
CA PRO A 350 -45.35 32.91 -5.53
C PRO A 350 -44.99 31.67 -4.68
N HIS A 351 -45.74 31.48 -3.59
CA HIS A 351 -45.69 30.28 -2.77
C HIS A 351 -46.29 29.09 -3.54
N GLU A 352 -45.51 28.01 -3.73
CA GLU A 352 -46.03 26.65 -3.83
C GLU A 352 -45.63 25.86 -2.60
#